data_a91b5d4e0e1fe0785131d32e7c343671
#
_entry.id   a91b5d4e0e1fe0785131d32e7c343671
#
_cell.length_a   1.000
_cell.length_b   1.000
_cell.length_c   1.000
_cell.angle_alpha   90.00
_cell.angle_beta   90.00
_cell.angle_gamma   90.00
#
_symmetry.space_group_name_H-M   'P 1'
#
loop_
_entity.id
_entity.type
_entity.pdbx_description
1 polymer ?
#
loop_
_entity_poly.entity_id
_entity_poly.type
_entity_poly.pdbx_seq_one_letter_code
_entity_poly.pdbx_strand_id
1 'polypeptide(L)'
;MLTRAKERLDDKGREKLTGLLRAGDPHGDVATMWEAKEAVCELYAHADPDLALEWVTQLGHDLQDADYPPEARSLGRTLIRWRKEIAAWHAARVSNGPTEAVNNLIKRVKRAVFGFTSFRNYRIRSLLYAGKPNWDLLATVTPR
;
A
#
# COMPACT_ATOMS: atom_id res chain seq x y z
N MET A 1 -5.48 -14.87 7.52
CA MET A 1 -4.32 -15.65 7.02
C MET A 1 -3.88 -15.19 5.65
N LEU A 2 -4.75 -15.06 4.68
CA LEU A 2 -4.44 -14.59 3.32
C LEU A 2 -3.72 -13.23 3.24
N THR A 3 -3.89 -12.36 4.23
CA THR A 3 -3.25 -11.05 4.30
C THR A 3 -1.81 -11.06 4.83
N ARG A 4 -1.36 -12.19 5.39
CA ARG A 4 0.03 -12.34 5.84
C ARG A 4 0.91 -12.80 4.69
N ALA A 5 2.12 -12.28 4.62
CA ALA A 5 3.12 -12.76 3.67
C ALA A 5 3.51 -14.21 4.00
N LYS A 6 3.80 -14.99 2.97
CA LYS A 6 4.19 -16.42 3.07
C LYS A 6 5.37 -16.62 4.03
N GLU A 7 6.32 -15.72 4.03
CA GLU A 7 7.49 -15.73 4.90
C GLU A 7 7.18 -15.61 6.39
N ARG A 8 6.02 -14.97 6.72
CA ARG A 8 5.56 -14.75 8.09
C ARG A 8 4.62 -15.84 8.60
N LEU A 9 4.39 -16.87 7.81
CA LEU A 9 3.60 -18.03 8.20
C LEU A 9 4.55 -19.09 8.75
N ASP A 10 4.33 -19.50 10.00
CA ASP A 10 4.91 -20.72 10.56
C ASP A 10 4.31 -21.96 9.89
N ASP A 11 4.90 -23.13 10.14
CA ASP A 11 4.47 -24.38 9.51
C ASP A 11 3.01 -24.71 9.79
N LYS A 12 2.54 -24.48 11.04
CA LYS A 12 1.13 -24.64 11.41
C LYS A 12 0.22 -23.67 10.64
N GLY A 13 0.69 -22.44 10.43
CA GLY A 13 -0.03 -21.43 9.65
C GLY A 13 -0.15 -21.81 8.18
N ARG A 14 0.91 -22.37 7.61
CA ARG A 14 0.92 -22.87 6.21
C ARG A 14 -0.03 -24.05 6.04
N GLU A 15 0.06 -25.03 6.92
CA GLU A 15 -0.81 -26.20 6.91
C GLU A 15 -2.28 -25.82 7.04
N LYS A 16 -2.60 -24.94 7.99
CA LYS A 16 -3.95 -24.40 8.16
C LYS A 16 -4.45 -23.64 6.94
N LEU A 17 -3.61 -22.82 6.32
CA LEU A 17 -3.94 -22.09 5.09
C LEU A 17 -4.26 -23.06 3.96
N THR A 18 -3.41 -24.05 3.74
CA THR A 18 -3.61 -25.08 2.70
C THR A 18 -4.89 -25.88 2.95
N GLY A 19 -5.16 -26.24 4.19
CA GLY A 19 -6.41 -26.93 4.56
C GLY A 19 -7.66 -26.10 4.28
N LEU A 20 -7.62 -24.79 4.60
CA LEU A 20 -8.75 -23.89 4.35
C LEU A 20 -8.98 -23.66 2.84
N LEU A 21 -7.93 -23.52 2.05
CA LEU A 21 -8.02 -23.39 0.60
C LEU A 21 -8.60 -24.67 -0.02
N ARG A 22 -8.11 -25.84 0.36
CA ARG A 22 -8.67 -27.12 -0.12
C ARG A 22 -10.15 -27.31 0.19
N ALA A 23 -10.60 -26.83 1.34
CA ALA A 23 -11.99 -26.96 1.76
C ALA A 23 -12.93 -25.93 1.16
N GLY A 24 -12.44 -24.69 0.93
CA GLY A 24 -13.28 -23.54 0.60
C GLY A 24 -13.05 -22.92 -0.78
N ASP A 25 -12.09 -23.44 -1.56
CA ASP A 25 -11.72 -22.89 -2.87
C ASP A 25 -11.73 -23.99 -3.95
N PRO A 26 -12.92 -24.48 -4.35
CA PRO A 26 -13.04 -25.62 -5.28
C PRO A 26 -12.50 -25.31 -6.69
N HIS A 27 -12.44 -24.05 -7.09
CA HIS A 27 -11.93 -23.61 -8.39
C HIS A 27 -10.48 -23.14 -8.35
N GLY A 28 -9.91 -22.98 -7.16
CA GLY A 28 -8.53 -22.50 -6.99
C GLY A 28 -8.35 -20.99 -7.19
N ASP A 29 -9.43 -20.22 -7.33
CA ASP A 29 -9.39 -18.79 -7.60
C ASP A 29 -8.74 -18.00 -6.47
N VAL A 30 -9.06 -18.36 -5.21
CA VAL A 30 -8.48 -17.70 -4.02
C VAL A 30 -7.00 -18.08 -3.87
N ALA A 31 -6.64 -19.32 -4.14
CA ALA A 31 -5.25 -19.78 -4.12
C ALA A 31 -4.42 -19.02 -5.17
N THR A 32 -4.94 -18.92 -6.39
CA THR A 32 -4.31 -18.17 -7.49
C THR A 32 -4.10 -16.70 -7.12
N MET A 33 -5.11 -16.03 -6.57
CA MET A 33 -4.99 -14.63 -6.14
C MET A 33 -4.01 -14.46 -4.97
N TRP A 34 -3.91 -15.46 -4.09
CA TRP A 34 -2.93 -15.43 -3.02
C TRP A 34 -1.51 -15.57 -3.57
N GLU A 35 -1.28 -16.46 -4.54
CA GLU A 35 0.01 -16.60 -5.22
C GLU A 35 0.39 -15.33 -5.99
N ALA A 36 -0.55 -14.72 -6.71
CA ALA A 36 -0.34 -13.45 -7.38
C ALA A 36 0.05 -12.33 -6.40
N LYS A 37 -0.59 -12.27 -5.23
CA LYS A 37 -0.20 -11.34 -4.16
C LYS A 37 1.23 -11.60 -3.68
N GLU A 38 1.63 -12.86 -3.46
CA GLU A 38 2.99 -13.20 -3.04
C GLU A 38 4.01 -12.77 -4.12
N ALA A 39 3.74 -13.02 -5.39
CA ALA A 39 4.60 -12.59 -6.50
C ALA A 39 4.76 -11.05 -6.56
N VAL A 40 3.68 -10.29 -6.29
CA VAL A 40 3.77 -8.83 -6.16
C VAL A 40 4.58 -8.41 -4.92
N CYS A 41 4.49 -9.14 -3.80
CA CYS A 41 5.31 -8.86 -2.63
C CYS A 41 6.80 -9.13 -2.90
N GLU A 42 7.10 -10.20 -3.62
CA GLU A 42 8.46 -10.59 -3.99
C GLU A 42 9.13 -9.55 -4.89
N LEU A 43 8.35 -8.87 -5.76
CA LEU A 43 8.82 -7.75 -6.56
C LEU A 43 9.56 -6.71 -5.69
N TYR A 44 9.05 -6.39 -4.50
CA TYR A 44 9.64 -5.38 -3.62
C TYR A 44 10.97 -5.83 -2.95
N ALA A 45 11.32 -7.10 -3.04
CA ALA A 45 12.61 -7.62 -2.58
C ALA A 45 13.76 -7.28 -3.54
N HIS A 46 13.47 -7.02 -4.82
CA HIS A 46 14.48 -6.64 -5.81
C HIS A 46 15.06 -5.26 -5.50
N ALA A 47 16.37 -5.14 -5.60
CA ALA A 47 17.07 -3.88 -5.39
C ALA A 47 17.22 -3.07 -6.70
N ASP A 48 17.29 -3.76 -7.83
CA ASP A 48 17.54 -3.21 -9.16
C ASP A 48 16.23 -2.78 -9.83
N PRO A 49 16.10 -1.51 -10.24
CA PRO A 49 14.91 -1.01 -10.94
C PRO A 49 14.64 -1.69 -12.29
N ASP A 50 15.69 -2.06 -13.03
CA ASP A 50 15.55 -2.68 -14.34
C ASP A 50 15.03 -4.12 -14.20
N LEU A 51 15.56 -4.88 -13.25
CA LEU A 51 15.04 -6.20 -12.89
C LEU A 51 13.60 -6.12 -12.37
N ALA A 52 13.28 -5.10 -11.58
CA ALA A 52 11.92 -4.88 -11.10
C ALA A 52 10.94 -4.55 -12.24
N LEU A 53 11.39 -3.79 -13.26
CA LEU A 53 10.59 -3.50 -14.46
C LEU A 53 10.34 -4.75 -15.29
N GLU A 54 11.37 -5.57 -15.48
CA GLU A 54 11.24 -6.84 -16.19
C GLU A 54 10.28 -7.79 -15.45
N TRP A 55 10.49 -7.98 -14.16
CA TRP A 55 9.64 -8.82 -13.30
C TRP A 55 8.18 -8.40 -13.33
N VAL A 56 7.87 -7.11 -13.09
CA VAL A 56 6.47 -6.64 -13.09
C VAL A 56 5.83 -6.75 -14.46
N THR A 57 6.61 -6.59 -15.54
CA THR A 57 6.11 -6.73 -16.90
C THR A 57 5.77 -8.19 -17.19
N GLN A 58 6.67 -9.11 -16.86
CA GLN A 58 6.43 -10.54 -17.04
C GLN A 58 5.23 -11.02 -16.22
N LEU A 59 5.20 -10.72 -14.92
CA LEU A 59 4.08 -11.06 -14.04
C LEU A 59 2.75 -10.50 -14.57
N GLY A 60 2.78 -9.27 -15.06
CA GLY A 60 1.58 -8.64 -15.62
C GLY A 60 1.08 -9.30 -16.89
N HIS A 61 1.96 -9.88 -17.72
CA HIS A 61 1.58 -10.68 -18.88
C HIS A 61 1.07 -12.06 -18.48
N ASP A 62 1.78 -12.76 -17.59
CA ASP A 62 1.41 -14.10 -17.13
C ASP A 62 0.02 -14.12 -16.52
N LEU A 63 -0.31 -13.13 -15.68
CA LEU A 63 -1.63 -13.01 -15.05
C LEU A 63 -2.76 -12.71 -16.05
N GLN A 64 -2.48 -12.36 -17.30
CA GLN A 64 -3.50 -12.11 -18.32
C GLN A 64 -3.89 -13.34 -19.14
N ASP A 65 -3.27 -14.48 -18.86
CA ASP A 65 -3.64 -15.73 -19.52
C ASP A 65 -5.13 -16.06 -19.27
N ALA A 66 -5.75 -16.72 -20.25
CA ALA A 66 -7.16 -17.06 -20.23
C ALA A 66 -7.55 -18.01 -19.10
N ASP A 67 -6.60 -18.83 -18.65
CA ASP A 67 -6.79 -19.82 -17.58
C ASP A 67 -6.87 -19.19 -16.17
N TYR A 68 -6.48 -17.92 -16.06
CA TYR A 68 -6.56 -17.20 -14.78
C TYR A 68 -7.94 -16.57 -14.55
N PRO A 69 -8.37 -16.45 -13.27
CA PRO A 69 -9.64 -15.79 -12.93
C PRO A 69 -9.66 -14.32 -13.39
N PRO A 70 -10.86 -13.75 -13.63
CA PRO A 70 -11.00 -12.38 -14.13
C PRO A 70 -10.30 -11.34 -13.27
N GLU A 71 -10.22 -11.54 -11.96
CA GLU A 71 -9.57 -10.68 -10.99
C GLU A 71 -8.05 -10.67 -11.20
N ALA A 72 -7.44 -11.83 -11.41
CA ALA A 72 -6.01 -11.96 -11.72
C ALA A 72 -5.67 -11.27 -13.03
N ARG A 73 -6.50 -11.47 -14.07
CA ARG A 73 -6.35 -10.77 -15.36
C ARG A 73 -6.49 -9.26 -15.22
N SER A 74 -7.38 -8.79 -14.36
CA SER A 74 -7.52 -7.36 -14.05
C SER A 74 -6.29 -6.80 -13.33
N LEU A 75 -5.73 -7.57 -12.39
CA LEU A 75 -4.45 -7.24 -11.74
C LEU A 75 -3.32 -7.17 -12.76
N GLY A 76 -3.21 -8.15 -13.65
CA GLY A 76 -2.20 -8.19 -14.72
C GLY A 76 -2.23 -6.91 -15.58
N ARG A 77 -3.42 -6.51 -16.04
CA ARG A 77 -3.59 -5.24 -16.79
C ARG A 77 -3.14 -4.02 -15.97
N THR A 78 -3.43 -4.01 -14.69
CA THR A 78 -3.04 -2.92 -13.79
C THR A 78 -1.51 -2.87 -13.64
N LEU A 79 -0.86 -4.00 -13.43
CA LEU A 79 0.60 -4.10 -13.33
C LEU A 79 1.28 -3.60 -14.61
N ILE A 80 0.82 -4.03 -15.78
CA ILE A 80 1.34 -3.54 -17.07
C ILE A 80 1.16 -2.03 -17.22
N ARG A 81 0.00 -1.51 -16.84
CA ARG A 81 -0.32 -0.08 -16.93
C ARG A 81 0.64 0.77 -16.08
N TRP A 82 0.96 0.31 -14.86
CA TRP A 82 1.73 1.05 -13.87
C TRP A 82 3.17 0.56 -13.71
N ARG A 83 3.66 -0.30 -14.63
CA ARG A 83 4.97 -0.96 -14.49
C ARG A 83 6.14 0.01 -14.32
N LYS A 84 6.10 1.16 -15.00
CA LYS A 84 7.17 2.17 -14.92
C LYS A 84 7.18 2.87 -13.58
N GLU A 85 6.01 3.22 -13.07
CA GLU A 85 5.83 3.87 -11.77
C GLU A 85 6.19 2.92 -10.63
N ILE A 86 5.83 1.64 -10.76
CA ILE A 86 6.21 0.60 -9.80
C ILE A 86 7.73 0.42 -9.80
N ALA A 87 8.37 0.31 -10.96
CA ALA A 87 9.82 0.18 -11.07
C ALA A 87 10.56 1.42 -10.56
N ALA A 88 10.03 2.64 -10.81
CA ALA A 88 10.61 3.89 -10.32
C ALA A 88 10.76 3.94 -8.79
N TRP A 89 9.89 3.24 -8.03
CA TRP A 89 10.05 3.13 -6.59
C TRP A 89 11.38 2.47 -6.19
N HIS A 90 11.86 1.49 -6.96
CA HIS A 90 13.10 0.75 -6.67
C HIS A 90 14.34 1.64 -6.80
N ALA A 91 14.29 2.66 -7.67
CA ALA A 91 15.36 3.65 -7.80
C ALA A 91 15.36 4.66 -6.65
N ALA A 92 14.18 5.18 -6.31
CA ALA A 92 14.05 6.28 -5.34
C ALA A 92 13.83 5.81 -3.90
N ARG A 93 13.27 4.61 -3.68
CA ARG A 93 12.88 4.05 -2.38
C ARG A 93 11.99 4.99 -1.55
N VAL A 94 11.24 5.87 -2.21
CA VAL A 94 10.35 6.83 -1.58
C VAL A 94 8.97 6.19 -1.39
N SER A 95 8.45 6.24 -0.18
CA SER A 95 7.11 5.76 0.14
C SER A 95 6.17 6.93 0.47
N ASN A 96 4.87 6.69 0.37
CA ASN A 96 3.85 7.65 0.80
C ASN A 96 3.65 7.68 2.33
N GLY A 97 4.42 6.90 3.09
CA GLY A 97 4.32 6.78 4.54
C GLY A 97 4.32 8.11 5.30
N PRO A 98 5.23 9.07 5.01
CA PRO A 98 5.21 10.38 5.66
C PRO A 98 3.91 11.14 5.43
N THR A 99 3.38 11.13 4.19
CA THR A 99 2.11 11.78 3.84
C THR A 99 0.93 11.11 4.56
N GLU A 100 0.92 9.78 4.62
CA GLU A 100 -0.11 9.02 5.35
C GLU A 100 -0.05 9.28 6.86
N ALA A 101 1.14 9.37 7.44
CA ALA A 101 1.31 9.74 8.84
C ALA A 101 0.72 11.11 9.16
N VAL A 102 1.04 12.13 8.35
CA VAL A 102 0.49 13.48 8.48
C VAL A 102 -1.03 13.46 8.30
N ASN A 103 -1.55 12.78 7.29
CA ASN A 103 -2.99 12.65 7.07
C ASN A 103 -3.71 11.98 8.25
N ASN A 104 -3.09 10.99 8.88
CA ASN A 104 -3.64 10.35 10.07
C ASN A 104 -3.67 11.30 11.28
N LEU A 105 -2.64 12.12 11.45
CA LEU A 105 -2.63 13.17 12.48
C LEU A 105 -3.75 14.19 12.25
N ILE A 106 -3.93 14.67 11.03
CA ILE A 106 -5.01 15.59 10.65
C ILE A 106 -6.40 14.97 10.90
N LYS A 107 -6.57 13.69 10.56
CA LYS A 107 -7.81 12.94 10.85
C LYS A 107 -8.10 12.86 12.37
N ARG A 108 -7.06 12.69 13.21
CA ARG A 108 -7.22 12.71 14.67
C ARG A 108 -7.70 14.07 15.17
N VAL A 109 -7.13 15.18 14.67
CA VAL A 109 -7.60 16.53 14.98
C VAL A 109 -9.08 16.69 14.64
N LYS A 110 -9.50 16.25 13.46
CA LYS A 110 -10.90 16.30 13.03
C LYS A 110 -11.83 15.50 13.94
N ARG A 111 -11.42 14.33 14.39
CA ARG A 111 -12.20 13.47 15.30
C ARG A 111 -12.33 14.07 16.69
N ALA A 112 -11.24 14.60 17.25
CA ALA A 112 -11.21 15.14 18.60
C ALA A 112 -12.13 16.36 18.80
N VAL A 113 -12.48 17.07 17.74
CA VAL A 113 -13.30 18.29 17.76
C VAL A 113 -14.73 18.02 17.25
N PHE A 114 -15.10 16.77 16.97
CA PHE A 114 -16.41 16.39 16.41
C PHE A 114 -16.79 17.15 15.12
N GLY A 115 -15.80 17.69 14.42
CA GLY A 115 -15.94 18.49 13.22
C GLY A 115 -15.57 19.95 13.44
N PHE A 116 -15.45 20.68 12.34
CA PHE A 116 -15.14 22.11 12.34
C PHE A 116 -16.20 22.86 11.52
N THR A 117 -16.71 23.92 12.07
CA THR A 117 -17.60 24.86 11.35
C THR A 117 -16.81 25.90 10.54
N SER A 118 -15.54 26.15 10.91
CA SER A 118 -14.67 27.12 10.26
C SER A 118 -13.43 26.43 9.68
N PHE A 119 -13.22 26.57 8.37
CA PHE A 119 -12.02 26.06 7.69
C PHE A 119 -10.73 26.70 8.23
N ARG A 120 -10.77 27.98 8.61
CA ARG A 120 -9.62 28.68 9.21
C ARG A 120 -9.16 27.99 10.49
N ASN A 121 -10.09 27.68 11.38
CA ASN A 121 -9.77 27.00 12.65
C ASN A 121 -9.26 25.58 12.40
N TYR A 122 -9.86 24.86 11.48
CA TYR A 122 -9.39 23.54 11.06
C TYR A 122 -7.95 23.59 10.55
N ARG A 123 -7.65 24.52 9.63
CA ARG A 123 -6.30 24.70 9.07
C ARG A 123 -5.27 25.01 10.16
N ILE A 124 -5.55 25.96 11.03
CA ILE A 124 -4.63 26.37 12.10
C ILE A 124 -4.33 25.18 13.03
N ARG A 125 -5.37 24.49 13.51
CA ARG A 125 -5.19 23.35 14.41
C ARG A 125 -4.47 22.19 13.73
N SER A 126 -4.74 21.92 12.47
CA SER A 126 -4.05 20.88 11.71
C SER A 126 -2.56 21.21 11.54
N LEU A 127 -2.22 22.46 11.23
CA LEU A 127 -0.84 22.91 11.11
C LEU A 127 -0.10 22.87 12.45
N LEU A 128 -0.73 23.24 13.54
CA LEU A 128 -0.12 23.19 14.88
C LEU A 128 0.11 21.75 15.34
N TYR A 129 -0.81 20.84 15.04
CA TYR A 129 -0.75 19.46 15.52
C TYR A 129 0.10 18.54 14.64
N ALA A 130 0.01 18.67 13.32
CA ALA A 130 0.68 17.80 12.36
C ALA A 130 1.92 18.44 11.72
N GLY A 131 2.06 19.76 11.81
CA GLY A 131 3.22 20.52 11.33
C GLY A 131 4.37 20.55 12.33
N LYS A 132 5.44 21.20 11.92
CA LYS A 132 6.55 21.60 12.81
C LYS A 132 6.58 23.13 12.89
N PRO A 133 5.76 23.75 13.76
CA PRO A 133 5.73 25.20 13.87
C PRO A 133 7.08 25.71 14.39
N ASN A 134 7.58 26.77 13.77
CA ASN A 134 8.76 27.48 14.27
C ASN A 134 8.32 28.46 15.36
N TRP A 135 8.52 28.09 16.61
CA TRP A 135 8.11 28.87 17.78
C TRP A 135 8.96 30.14 17.98
N ASP A 136 10.17 30.20 17.42
CA ASP A 136 11.06 31.36 17.52
C ASP A 136 10.48 32.58 16.81
N LEU A 137 9.59 32.34 15.84
CA LEU A 137 8.88 33.40 15.12
C LEU A 137 7.75 34.05 15.93
N LEU A 138 7.34 33.47 17.08
CA LEU A 138 6.27 34.05 17.92
C LEU A 138 6.62 35.47 18.42
N ALA A 139 7.89 35.71 18.71
CA ALA A 139 8.33 37.03 19.17
C ALA A 139 8.20 38.14 18.10
N THR A 140 8.07 37.76 16.84
CA THR A 140 7.93 38.70 15.70
C THR A 140 6.47 38.94 15.29
N VAL A 141 5.52 38.19 15.87
CA VAL A 141 4.09 38.27 15.56
C VAL A 141 3.45 39.33 16.46
N THR A 142 3.16 40.48 15.91
CA THR A 142 2.33 41.52 16.58
C THR A 142 0.86 41.10 16.52
N PRO A 143 0.16 40.94 17.65
CA PRO A 143 -1.28 40.71 17.64
C PRO A 143 -1.99 41.95 17.02
N ARG A 144 -2.90 41.68 16.08
CA ARG A 144 -3.82 42.69 15.56
C ARG A 144 -5.10 42.71 16.38
#